data_a49ff121e5b97066a03aaf49fabfa76b
#
_entry.id   a49ff121e5b97066a03aaf49fabfa76b
#
_cell.length_a   1.000
_cell.length_b   1.000
_cell.length_c   1.000
_cell.angle_alpha   90.00
_cell.angle_beta   90.00
_cell.angle_gamma   90.00
#
_symmetry.space_group_name_H-M   'P 1'
#
loop_
_entity.id
_entity.type
_entity.pdbx_description
1 polymer ?
#
loop_
_entity_poly.entity_id
_entity_poly.type
_entity_poly.pdbx_seq_one_letter_code
_entity_poly.pdbx_strand_id
1 'polypeptide(L)'
;MSVLESIQKGDETTARHQLSQGVNLNIQGKEGVTPLLWLIYETQDKKAVTLALKLGVDPNYKDGSGDSAVNRVSGFKDPDWLRIILDAGGDPNAIGRLGQPAIFSAINEERWADIKLLVERGADVNLTDEQKTNSAHYAAYLNQYEISYWLIEQGANVNTYSATGASLAWSVEDSLSIMSPKSPHYPWALKVKQLLLDRGVKFPPLPPAEVRERWGTGLPL
;
A
#
# COMPACT_ATOMS: atom_id res chain seq x y z
N MET A 1 15.34 -32.68 -9.46
CA MET A 1 14.14 -31.89 -9.12
C MET A 1 14.59 -30.77 -8.23
N SER A 2 14.28 -29.51 -8.56
CA SER A 2 14.60 -28.36 -7.73
C SER A 2 13.67 -28.27 -6.50
N VAL A 3 14.05 -27.50 -5.48
CA VAL A 3 13.20 -27.28 -4.31
C VAL A 3 11.86 -26.62 -4.69
N LEU A 4 11.86 -25.72 -5.67
CA LEU A 4 10.64 -25.07 -6.17
C LEU A 4 9.70 -26.08 -6.87
N GLU A 5 10.26 -27.01 -7.65
CA GLU A 5 9.46 -28.10 -8.25
C GLU A 5 8.85 -29.02 -7.19
N SER A 6 9.59 -29.29 -6.11
CA SER A 6 9.07 -30.09 -4.98
C SER A 6 7.92 -29.37 -4.30
N ILE A 7 8.05 -28.05 -4.06
CA ILE A 7 7.01 -27.19 -3.47
C ILE A 7 5.76 -27.15 -4.37
N GLN A 8 5.94 -26.97 -5.68
CA GLN A 8 4.83 -26.98 -6.65
C GLN A 8 4.05 -28.30 -6.66
N LYS A 9 4.75 -29.42 -6.49
CA LYS A 9 4.14 -30.74 -6.43
C LYS A 9 3.54 -31.07 -5.05
N GLY A 10 3.71 -30.21 -4.06
CA GLY A 10 3.29 -30.46 -2.70
C GLY A 10 4.14 -31.50 -1.97
N ASP A 11 5.32 -31.85 -2.50
CA ASP A 11 6.24 -32.80 -1.89
C ASP A 11 7.05 -32.11 -0.79
N GLU A 12 6.40 -31.93 0.38
CA GLU A 12 7.00 -31.28 1.55
C GLU A 12 8.24 -32.04 2.03
N THR A 13 8.24 -33.36 1.97
CA THR A 13 9.37 -34.19 2.45
C THR A 13 10.63 -33.92 1.65
N THR A 14 10.54 -33.98 0.33
CA THR A 14 11.67 -33.72 -0.56
C THR A 14 12.11 -32.27 -0.45
N ALA A 15 11.18 -31.30 -0.37
CA ALA A 15 11.51 -29.89 -0.20
C ALA A 15 12.27 -29.64 1.11
N ARG A 16 11.83 -30.20 2.23
CA ARG A 16 12.55 -30.12 3.54
C ARG A 16 13.95 -30.72 3.47
N HIS A 17 14.10 -31.87 2.82
CA HIS A 17 15.40 -32.49 2.66
C HIS A 17 16.33 -31.59 1.84
N GLN A 18 15.87 -31.02 0.74
CA GLN A 18 16.68 -30.11 -0.09
C GLN A 18 17.06 -28.83 0.68
N LEU A 19 16.17 -28.26 1.47
CA LEU A 19 16.46 -27.11 2.33
C LEU A 19 17.49 -27.45 3.39
N SER A 20 17.45 -28.66 3.98
CA SER A 20 18.46 -29.12 4.95
C SER A 20 19.86 -29.29 4.35
N GLN A 21 19.97 -29.36 3.02
CA GLN A 21 21.24 -29.36 2.29
C GLN A 21 21.79 -27.94 2.04
N GLY A 22 21.16 -26.89 2.61
CA GLY A 22 21.64 -25.51 2.52
C GLY A 22 21.06 -24.70 1.37
N VAL A 23 20.00 -25.18 0.69
CA VAL A 23 19.31 -24.36 -0.33
C VAL A 23 18.63 -23.18 0.36
N ASN A 24 18.91 -21.96 -0.12
CA ASN A 24 18.27 -20.72 0.37
C ASN A 24 17.20 -20.26 -0.61
N LEU A 25 15.98 -20.04 -0.11
CA LEU A 25 14.87 -19.49 -0.90
C LEU A 25 14.66 -17.97 -0.71
N ASN A 26 15.41 -17.36 0.22
CA ASN A 26 15.42 -15.91 0.42
C ASN A 26 16.58 -15.30 -0.39
N ILE A 27 16.45 -15.34 -1.70
CA ILE A 27 17.41 -14.85 -2.67
C ILE A 27 16.68 -14.10 -3.80
N GLN A 28 17.42 -13.27 -4.51
CA GLN A 28 16.96 -12.71 -5.78
C GLN A 28 17.50 -13.58 -6.92
N GLY A 29 16.62 -14.05 -7.77
CA GLY A 29 16.95 -14.78 -8.99
C GLY A 29 17.21 -13.84 -10.16
N LYS A 30 17.06 -14.36 -11.37
CA LYS A 30 17.15 -13.58 -12.60
C LYS A 30 16.14 -12.43 -12.58
N GLU A 31 16.56 -11.25 -13.01
CA GLU A 31 15.74 -10.03 -13.02
C GLU A 31 15.26 -9.58 -11.63
N GLY A 32 15.90 -10.04 -10.57
CA GLY A 32 15.57 -9.67 -9.19
C GLY A 32 14.33 -10.37 -8.62
N VAL A 33 13.71 -11.30 -9.35
CA VAL A 33 12.50 -12.02 -8.88
C VAL A 33 12.88 -12.97 -7.75
N THR A 34 12.13 -12.92 -6.64
CA THR A 34 12.32 -13.85 -5.52
C THR A 34 11.58 -15.17 -5.78
N PRO A 35 12.02 -16.31 -5.19
CA PRO A 35 11.31 -17.58 -5.29
C PRO A 35 9.84 -17.51 -4.89
N LEU A 36 9.49 -16.73 -3.86
CA LEU A 36 8.11 -16.53 -3.43
C LEU A 36 7.28 -15.80 -4.49
N LEU A 37 7.80 -14.70 -5.04
CA LEU A 37 7.12 -13.96 -6.10
C LEU A 37 7.00 -14.78 -7.38
N TRP A 38 8.02 -15.58 -7.71
CA TRP A 38 7.93 -16.50 -8.83
C TRP A 38 6.78 -17.52 -8.65
N LEU A 39 6.64 -18.11 -7.46
CA LEU A 39 5.52 -18.99 -7.16
C LEU A 39 4.17 -18.26 -7.28
N ILE A 40 4.06 -17.01 -6.81
CA ILE A 40 2.83 -16.23 -6.88
C ILE A 40 2.44 -15.94 -8.34
N TYR A 41 3.38 -15.48 -9.18
CA TYR A 41 3.08 -15.03 -10.54
C TYR A 41 2.96 -16.17 -11.54
N GLU A 42 3.91 -17.12 -11.49
CA GLU A 42 4.00 -18.17 -12.53
C GLU A 42 3.08 -19.35 -12.26
N THR A 43 2.88 -19.70 -10.98
CA THR A 43 2.06 -20.87 -10.67
C THR A 43 0.63 -20.52 -10.33
N GLN A 44 0.41 -19.36 -9.71
CA GLN A 44 -0.87 -18.94 -9.14
C GLN A 44 -1.49 -20.02 -8.22
N ASP A 45 -0.64 -20.88 -7.66
CA ASP A 45 -1.04 -21.95 -6.75
C ASP A 45 -0.87 -21.52 -5.29
N LYS A 46 -1.98 -21.15 -4.65
CA LYS A 46 -2.01 -20.75 -3.25
C LYS A 46 -1.48 -21.85 -2.32
N LYS A 47 -1.62 -23.13 -2.67
CA LYS A 47 -1.12 -24.25 -1.86
C LYS A 47 0.41 -24.29 -1.91
N ALA A 48 1.00 -24.11 -3.09
CA ALA A 48 2.44 -24.05 -3.26
C ALA A 48 3.04 -22.86 -2.50
N VAL A 49 2.42 -21.68 -2.59
CA VAL A 49 2.83 -20.47 -1.85
C VAL A 49 2.72 -20.69 -0.34
N THR A 50 1.60 -21.25 0.15
CA THR A 50 1.42 -21.57 1.57
C THR A 50 2.46 -22.57 2.07
N LEU A 51 2.79 -23.59 1.25
CA LEU A 51 3.83 -24.54 1.58
C LEU A 51 5.22 -23.86 1.65
N ALA A 52 5.54 -22.99 0.68
CA ALA A 52 6.79 -22.25 0.68
C ALA A 52 6.96 -21.42 1.95
N LEU A 53 5.93 -20.69 2.34
CA LEU A 53 5.90 -19.89 3.58
C LEU A 53 6.06 -20.78 4.83
N LYS A 54 5.35 -21.91 4.88
CA LYS A 54 5.49 -22.91 5.97
C LYS A 54 6.92 -23.48 6.06
N LEU A 55 7.63 -23.55 4.94
CA LEU A 55 9.00 -24.01 4.84
C LEU A 55 10.04 -22.93 5.20
N GLY A 56 9.62 -21.73 5.55
CA GLY A 56 10.49 -20.65 6.04
C GLY A 56 10.92 -19.66 4.97
N VAL A 57 10.20 -19.60 3.83
CA VAL A 57 10.39 -18.47 2.91
C VAL A 57 9.90 -17.20 3.58
N ASP A 58 10.75 -16.17 3.59
CA ASP A 58 10.44 -14.88 4.22
C ASP A 58 9.50 -14.06 3.31
N PRO A 59 8.26 -13.78 3.75
CA PRO A 59 7.32 -12.94 3.00
C PRO A 59 7.78 -11.48 2.86
N ASN A 60 8.74 -11.05 3.67
CA ASN A 60 9.26 -9.68 3.68
C ASN A 60 10.54 -9.52 2.86
N TYR A 61 11.08 -10.63 2.30
CA TYR A 61 12.26 -10.56 1.47
C TYR A 61 11.97 -9.78 0.18
N LYS A 62 12.75 -8.71 -0.04
CA LYS A 62 12.51 -7.77 -1.13
C LYS A 62 13.05 -8.27 -2.47
N ASP A 63 12.30 -8.00 -3.54
CA ASP A 63 12.72 -8.21 -4.91
C ASP A 63 13.73 -7.14 -5.39
N GLY A 64 14.17 -7.27 -6.64
CA GLY A 64 15.12 -6.32 -7.25
C GLY A 64 14.59 -4.89 -7.41
N SER A 65 13.28 -4.68 -7.27
CA SER A 65 12.63 -3.36 -7.28
C SER A 65 12.47 -2.76 -5.87
N GLY A 66 12.75 -3.54 -4.83
CA GLY A 66 12.57 -3.15 -3.44
C GLY A 66 11.19 -3.47 -2.86
N ASP A 67 10.34 -4.22 -3.59
CA ASP A 67 9.02 -4.65 -3.12
C ASP A 67 9.09 -6.01 -2.42
N SER A 68 8.34 -6.17 -1.33
CA SER A 68 8.06 -7.46 -0.70
C SER A 68 6.82 -8.12 -1.31
N ALA A 69 6.52 -9.36 -0.90
CA ALA A 69 5.30 -10.02 -1.33
C ALA A 69 4.04 -9.23 -0.94
N VAL A 70 4.01 -8.57 0.24
CA VAL A 70 2.89 -7.71 0.66
C VAL A 70 2.66 -6.56 -0.32
N ASN A 71 3.72 -5.82 -0.71
CA ASN A 71 3.60 -4.73 -1.69
C ASN A 71 3.01 -5.22 -3.01
N ARG A 72 3.41 -6.43 -3.46
CA ARG A 72 3.02 -6.99 -4.74
C ARG A 72 1.58 -7.49 -4.79
N VAL A 73 1.09 -8.11 -3.71
CA VAL A 73 -0.24 -8.73 -3.72
C VAL A 73 -1.35 -7.80 -3.22
N SER A 74 -1.03 -6.67 -2.58
CA SER A 74 -2.01 -5.73 -2.01
C SER A 74 -2.98 -5.11 -3.02
N GLY A 75 -2.69 -5.18 -4.32
CA GLY A 75 -3.58 -4.72 -5.39
C GLY A 75 -4.22 -5.86 -6.19
N PHE A 76 -4.04 -7.11 -5.80
CA PHE A 76 -4.57 -8.24 -6.55
C PHE A 76 -6.10 -8.32 -6.46
N LYS A 77 -6.75 -8.85 -7.53
CA LYS A 77 -8.21 -9.02 -7.54
C LYS A 77 -8.71 -10.01 -6.48
N ASP A 78 -7.92 -11.03 -6.21
CA ASP A 78 -8.22 -12.07 -5.24
C ASP A 78 -7.59 -11.72 -3.88
N PRO A 79 -8.40 -11.34 -2.88
CA PRO A 79 -7.91 -10.87 -1.58
C PRO A 79 -7.26 -11.98 -0.74
N ASP A 80 -7.44 -13.25 -1.12
CA ASP A 80 -6.80 -14.35 -0.39
C ASP A 80 -5.28 -14.30 -0.50
N TRP A 81 -4.73 -13.74 -1.58
CA TRP A 81 -3.29 -13.59 -1.72
C TRP A 81 -2.69 -12.75 -0.60
N LEU A 82 -3.27 -11.58 -0.36
CA LEU A 82 -2.80 -10.71 0.73
C LEU A 82 -2.95 -11.39 2.09
N ARG A 83 -4.09 -12.07 2.33
CA ARG A 83 -4.33 -12.80 3.58
C ARG A 83 -3.27 -13.87 3.83
N ILE A 84 -2.97 -14.71 2.83
CA ILE A 84 -1.96 -15.77 2.94
C ILE A 84 -0.60 -15.19 3.32
N ILE A 85 -0.20 -14.08 2.70
CA ILE A 85 1.10 -13.45 2.97
C ILE A 85 1.13 -12.82 4.38
N LEU A 86 0.08 -12.11 4.78
CA LEU A 86 -0.01 -11.51 6.11
C LEU A 86 -0.10 -12.56 7.23
N ASP A 87 -0.84 -13.67 7.02
CA ASP A 87 -0.94 -14.79 7.97
C ASP A 87 0.41 -15.49 8.19
N ALA A 88 1.30 -15.41 7.21
CA ALA A 88 2.66 -15.94 7.31
C ALA A 88 3.69 -14.92 7.87
N GLY A 89 3.24 -13.79 8.39
CA GLY A 89 4.11 -12.77 8.99
C GLY A 89 4.59 -11.70 8.00
N GLY A 90 3.90 -11.54 6.88
CA GLY A 90 4.11 -10.38 6.00
C GLY A 90 3.84 -9.07 6.73
N ASP A 91 4.73 -8.08 6.55
CA ASP A 91 4.62 -6.78 7.20
C ASP A 91 3.54 -5.91 6.53
N PRO A 92 2.43 -5.57 7.22
CA PRO A 92 1.41 -4.68 6.67
C PRO A 92 1.93 -3.25 6.42
N ASN A 93 3.05 -2.88 7.03
CA ASN A 93 3.75 -1.60 6.86
C ASN A 93 4.89 -1.67 5.84
N ALA A 94 4.95 -2.72 5.02
CA ALA A 94 6.00 -2.88 4.04
C ALA A 94 6.11 -1.68 3.11
N ILE A 95 7.30 -1.08 3.07
CA ILE A 95 7.63 0.01 2.16
C ILE A 95 8.31 -0.58 0.93
N GLY A 96 7.73 -0.34 -0.22
CA GLY A 96 8.20 -0.80 -1.50
C GLY A 96 8.87 0.30 -2.33
N ARG A 97 8.81 0.12 -3.64
CA ARG A 97 9.35 1.06 -4.62
C ARG A 97 8.82 2.49 -4.41
N LEU A 98 9.65 3.49 -4.60
CA LEU A 98 9.35 4.93 -4.42
C LEU A 98 8.90 5.29 -3.00
N GLY A 99 9.32 4.52 -2.01
CA GLY A 99 8.92 4.73 -0.62
C GLY A 99 7.44 4.43 -0.36
N GLN A 100 6.73 3.79 -1.30
CA GLN A 100 5.29 3.60 -1.17
C GLN A 100 4.93 2.51 -0.16
N PRO A 101 4.09 2.81 0.83
CA PRO A 101 3.49 1.81 1.70
C PRO A 101 2.62 0.81 0.92
N ALA A 102 2.57 -0.44 1.36
CA ALA A 102 1.80 -1.51 0.69
C ALA A 102 0.31 -1.14 0.49
N ILE A 103 -0.28 -0.38 1.40
CA ILE A 103 -1.67 0.08 1.31
C ILE A 103 -1.94 0.93 0.05
N PHE A 104 -0.91 1.61 -0.50
CA PHE A 104 -1.07 2.43 -1.71
C PHE A 104 -1.42 1.58 -2.94
N SER A 105 -0.87 0.37 -3.05
CA SER A 105 -1.24 -0.57 -4.11
C SER A 105 -2.72 -0.95 -4.04
N ALA A 106 -3.22 -1.21 -2.83
CA ALA A 106 -4.63 -1.51 -2.61
C ALA A 106 -5.54 -0.31 -2.90
N ILE A 107 -5.13 0.91 -2.54
CA ILE A 107 -5.85 2.15 -2.85
C ILE A 107 -5.88 2.36 -4.36
N ASN A 108 -4.72 2.26 -5.05
CA ASN A 108 -4.64 2.47 -6.50
C ASN A 108 -5.62 1.58 -7.28
N GLU A 109 -5.78 0.35 -6.85
CA GLU A 109 -6.67 -0.64 -7.47
C GLU A 109 -8.08 -0.67 -6.86
N GLU A 110 -8.41 0.26 -5.96
CA GLU A 110 -9.70 0.35 -5.25
C GLU A 110 -10.10 -0.96 -4.54
N ARG A 111 -9.10 -1.68 -3.98
CA ARG A 111 -9.31 -2.97 -3.30
C ARG A 111 -9.74 -2.76 -1.85
N TRP A 112 -11.02 -2.48 -1.62
CA TRP A 112 -11.56 -2.26 -0.29
C TRP A 112 -11.28 -3.39 0.71
N ALA A 113 -11.35 -4.64 0.26
CA ALA A 113 -11.06 -5.78 1.11
C ALA A 113 -9.60 -5.76 1.61
N ASP A 114 -8.67 -5.44 0.72
CA ASP A 114 -7.25 -5.39 1.03
C ASP A 114 -6.90 -4.16 1.88
N ILE A 115 -7.50 -2.99 1.59
CA ILE A 115 -7.33 -1.77 2.40
C ILE A 115 -7.75 -2.06 3.85
N LYS A 116 -8.95 -2.64 4.06
CA LYS A 116 -9.45 -2.98 5.38
C LYS A 116 -8.59 -4.03 6.07
N LEU A 117 -8.20 -5.08 5.34
CA LEU A 117 -7.35 -6.14 5.88
C LEU A 117 -5.99 -5.60 6.34
N LEU A 118 -5.35 -4.73 5.55
CA LEU A 118 -4.08 -4.10 5.93
C LEU A 118 -4.23 -3.30 7.23
N VAL A 119 -5.26 -2.46 7.33
CA VAL A 119 -5.51 -1.65 8.55
C VAL A 119 -5.84 -2.56 9.75
N GLU A 120 -6.66 -3.60 9.59
CA GLU A 120 -6.96 -4.60 10.61
C GLU A 120 -5.69 -5.33 11.11
N ARG A 121 -4.70 -5.51 10.25
CA ARG A 121 -3.40 -6.12 10.58
C ARG A 121 -2.35 -5.13 11.04
N GLY A 122 -2.72 -3.86 11.28
CA GLY A 122 -1.87 -2.84 11.87
C GLY A 122 -1.09 -1.99 10.87
N ALA A 123 -1.56 -1.87 9.63
CA ALA A 123 -1.00 -0.90 8.71
C ALA A 123 -1.18 0.52 9.26
N ASP A 124 -0.09 1.27 9.34
CA ASP A 124 -0.11 2.68 9.71
C ASP A 124 -0.53 3.53 8.51
N VAL A 125 -1.75 4.07 8.59
CA VAL A 125 -2.33 4.94 7.55
C VAL A 125 -1.59 6.28 7.39
N ASN A 126 -0.64 6.58 8.29
CA ASN A 126 0.17 7.79 8.29
C ASN A 126 1.56 7.62 7.66
N LEU A 127 1.95 6.41 7.30
CA LEU A 127 3.15 6.21 6.49
C LEU A 127 3.02 6.97 5.17
N THR A 128 4.11 7.62 4.77
CA THR A 128 4.15 8.45 3.57
C THR A 128 5.09 7.87 2.53
N ASP A 129 4.83 8.17 1.27
CA ASP A 129 5.77 7.96 0.17
C ASP A 129 6.88 9.05 0.15
N GLU A 130 7.76 9.00 -0.86
CA GLU A 130 8.80 10.01 -1.08
C GLU A 130 8.22 11.42 -1.31
N GLN A 131 6.96 11.52 -1.74
CA GLN A 131 6.24 12.79 -1.90
C GLN A 131 5.62 13.30 -0.60
N LYS A 132 5.87 12.63 0.54
CA LYS A 132 5.30 12.95 1.86
C LYS A 132 3.76 12.87 1.88
N THR A 133 3.19 12.04 1.02
CA THR A 133 1.74 11.85 0.91
C THR A 133 1.35 10.63 1.74
N ASN A 134 0.42 10.77 2.68
CA ASN A 134 -0.13 9.64 3.43
C ASN A 134 -1.31 8.99 2.70
N SER A 135 -1.83 7.87 3.21
CA SER A 135 -2.84 7.07 2.54
C SER A 135 -4.14 7.83 2.24
N ALA A 136 -4.62 8.71 3.15
CA ALA A 136 -5.83 9.50 2.92
C ALA A 136 -5.65 10.57 1.85
N HIS A 137 -4.49 11.23 1.83
CA HIS A 137 -4.16 12.21 0.80
C HIS A 137 -3.94 11.55 -0.55
N TYR A 138 -3.27 10.38 -0.58
CA TYR A 138 -3.09 9.59 -1.79
C TYR A 138 -4.41 9.17 -2.42
N ALA A 139 -5.37 8.68 -1.61
CA ALA A 139 -6.71 8.32 -2.08
C ALA A 139 -7.45 9.54 -2.67
N ALA A 140 -7.38 10.71 -2.02
CA ALA A 140 -7.99 11.94 -2.52
C ALA A 140 -7.35 12.41 -3.84
N TYR A 141 -6.03 12.27 -3.99
CA TYR A 141 -5.32 12.57 -5.24
C TYR A 141 -5.83 11.72 -6.42
N LEU A 142 -6.24 10.47 -6.15
CA LEU A 142 -6.86 9.58 -7.14
C LEU A 142 -8.37 9.80 -7.30
N ASN A 143 -8.97 10.83 -6.69
CA ASN A 143 -10.41 11.08 -6.62
C ASN A 143 -11.22 9.97 -5.89
N GLN A 144 -10.56 9.12 -5.12
CA GLN A 144 -11.18 8.06 -4.33
C GLN A 144 -11.60 8.60 -2.95
N TYR A 145 -12.53 9.57 -2.94
CA TYR A 145 -12.90 10.29 -1.71
C TYR A 145 -13.61 9.42 -0.69
N GLU A 146 -14.28 8.34 -1.08
CA GLU A 146 -14.87 7.39 -0.14
C GLU A 146 -13.77 6.67 0.66
N ILE A 147 -12.70 6.24 -0.01
CA ILE A 147 -11.55 5.62 0.63
C ILE A 147 -10.83 6.66 1.51
N SER A 148 -10.60 7.88 0.98
CA SER A 148 -10.01 8.98 1.75
C SER A 148 -10.78 9.28 3.02
N TYR A 149 -12.12 9.38 2.94
CA TYR A 149 -13.00 9.59 4.09
C TYR A 149 -12.81 8.49 5.14
N TRP A 150 -12.87 7.23 4.71
CA TRP A 150 -12.72 6.09 5.61
C TRP A 150 -11.32 6.07 6.28
N LEU A 151 -10.25 6.35 5.52
CA LEU A 151 -8.89 6.40 6.07
C LEU A 151 -8.72 7.53 7.09
N ILE A 152 -9.37 8.68 6.88
CA ILE A 152 -9.41 9.76 7.88
C ILE A 152 -10.10 9.26 9.17
N GLU A 153 -11.21 8.51 9.05
CA GLU A 153 -11.88 7.90 10.21
C GLU A 153 -11.00 6.84 10.91
N GLN A 154 -10.08 6.19 10.18
CA GLN A 154 -9.08 5.29 10.75
C GLN A 154 -7.86 6.02 11.36
N GLY A 155 -7.87 7.36 11.42
CA GLY A 155 -6.83 8.14 12.08
C GLY A 155 -5.74 8.70 11.16
N ALA A 156 -5.98 8.75 9.84
CA ALA A 156 -5.05 9.44 8.96
C ALA A 156 -4.94 10.93 9.32
N ASN A 157 -3.71 11.43 9.42
CA ASN A 157 -3.43 12.82 9.76
C ASN A 157 -3.82 13.73 8.58
N VAL A 158 -4.73 14.67 8.85
CA VAL A 158 -5.26 15.61 7.86
C VAL A 158 -4.44 16.91 7.75
N ASN A 159 -3.49 17.14 8.67
CA ASN A 159 -2.67 18.34 8.73
C ASN A 159 -1.28 18.12 8.14
N THR A 160 -1.18 17.32 7.10
CA THR A 160 0.07 17.04 6.39
C THR A 160 0.13 17.79 5.07
N TYR A 161 1.36 18.04 4.61
CA TYR A 161 1.63 18.64 3.31
C TYR A 161 2.53 17.71 2.51
N SER A 162 2.24 17.54 1.24
CA SER A 162 3.13 16.85 0.31
C SER A 162 4.44 17.63 0.09
N ALA A 163 5.43 16.99 -0.52
CA ALA A 163 6.68 17.64 -0.90
C ALA A 163 6.48 18.86 -1.83
N THR A 164 5.35 18.91 -2.53
CA THR A 164 4.99 20.06 -3.39
C THR A 164 4.23 21.15 -2.66
N GLY A 165 3.93 20.99 -1.37
CA GLY A 165 3.17 21.94 -0.57
C GLY A 165 1.65 21.76 -0.62
N ALA A 166 1.13 20.75 -1.32
CA ALA A 166 -0.30 20.47 -1.33
C ALA A 166 -0.71 19.80 -0.03
N SER A 167 -1.79 20.28 0.60
CA SER A 167 -2.47 19.59 1.70
C SER A 167 -3.63 18.75 1.16
N LEU A 168 -4.14 17.81 1.98
CA LEU A 168 -5.37 17.10 1.65
C LEU A 168 -6.53 18.07 1.41
N ALA A 169 -6.66 19.14 2.23
CA ALA A 169 -7.67 20.17 2.05
C ALA A 169 -7.56 20.88 0.70
N TRP A 170 -6.31 21.19 0.27
CA TRP A 170 -6.07 21.78 -1.05
C TRP A 170 -6.51 20.83 -2.18
N SER A 171 -6.12 19.55 -2.12
CA SER A 171 -6.50 18.57 -3.14
C SER A 171 -8.02 18.43 -3.27
N VAL A 172 -8.74 18.45 -2.14
CA VAL A 172 -10.22 18.39 -2.11
C VAL A 172 -10.85 19.66 -2.69
N GLU A 173 -10.37 20.85 -2.29
CA GLU A 173 -10.91 22.13 -2.75
C GLU A 173 -10.68 22.36 -4.24
N ASP A 174 -9.47 22.08 -4.71
CA ASP A 174 -9.08 22.18 -6.12
C ASP A 174 -9.94 21.25 -6.98
N SER A 175 -10.10 19.98 -6.57
CA SER A 175 -10.95 19.03 -7.28
C SER A 175 -12.42 19.44 -7.30
N LEU A 176 -12.97 19.93 -6.19
CA LEU A 176 -14.35 20.41 -6.13
C LEU A 176 -14.59 21.62 -7.04
N SER A 177 -13.56 22.45 -7.26
CA SER A 177 -13.66 23.63 -8.12
C SER A 177 -13.88 23.31 -9.61
N ILE A 178 -13.41 22.14 -10.04
CA ILE A 178 -13.45 21.69 -11.45
C ILE A 178 -14.38 20.48 -11.67
N MET A 179 -14.73 19.77 -10.61
CA MET A 179 -15.52 18.54 -10.69
C MET A 179 -17.01 18.85 -10.97
N SER A 180 -17.58 18.14 -11.94
CA SER A 180 -19.03 18.23 -12.18
C SER A 180 -19.81 17.75 -10.95
N PRO A 181 -20.86 18.51 -10.51
CA PRO A 181 -21.76 18.06 -9.44
C PRO A 181 -22.50 16.73 -9.75
N LYS A 182 -22.51 16.30 -11.02
CA LYS A 182 -23.07 15.00 -11.44
C LYS A 182 -22.06 13.85 -11.32
N SER A 183 -20.81 14.12 -11.01
CA SER A 183 -19.80 13.08 -10.79
C SER A 183 -20.17 12.21 -9.59
N PRO A 184 -20.02 10.88 -9.67
CA PRO A 184 -20.24 9.99 -8.52
C PRO A 184 -19.28 10.28 -7.36
N HIS A 185 -18.14 10.91 -7.63
CA HIS A 185 -17.15 11.28 -6.62
C HIS A 185 -17.50 12.58 -5.88
N TYR A 186 -18.33 13.47 -6.49
CA TYR A 186 -18.62 14.78 -5.94
C TYR A 186 -19.25 14.75 -4.53
N PRO A 187 -20.26 13.89 -4.23
CA PRO A 187 -20.83 13.81 -2.89
C PRO A 187 -19.80 13.37 -1.84
N TRP A 188 -18.89 12.49 -2.21
CA TRP A 188 -17.83 12.03 -1.29
C TRP A 188 -16.77 13.11 -1.07
N ALA A 189 -16.38 13.86 -2.10
CA ALA A 189 -15.48 15.00 -1.96
C ALA A 189 -16.07 16.06 -0.99
N LEU A 190 -17.37 16.33 -1.07
CA LEU A 190 -18.06 17.22 -0.12
C LEU A 190 -18.06 16.66 1.32
N LYS A 191 -18.26 15.35 1.48
CA LYS A 191 -18.17 14.70 2.81
C LYS A 191 -16.76 14.80 3.39
N VAL A 192 -15.72 14.59 2.57
CA VAL A 192 -14.34 14.77 3.02
C VAL A 192 -14.10 16.23 3.42
N LYS A 193 -14.54 17.21 2.61
CA LYS A 193 -14.42 18.63 2.96
C LYS A 193 -15.09 18.94 4.31
N GLN A 194 -16.30 18.44 4.53
CA GLN A 194 -17.01 18.64 5.79
C GLN A 194 -16.27 17.99 6.96
N LEU A 195 -15.77 16.74 6.79
CA LEU A 195 -14.99 16.05 7.81
C LEU A 195 -13.71 16.80 8.18
N LEU A 196 -13.03 17.40 7.18
CA LEU A 196 -11.85 18.24 7.42
C LEU A 196 -12.20 19.49 8.23
N LEU A 197 -13.31 20.18 7.91
CA LEU A 197 -13.84 21.31 8.69
C LEU A 197 -14.16 20.91 10.14
N ASP A 198 -14.83 19.78 10.33
CA ASP A 198 -15.18 19.26 11.67
C ASP A 198 -13.93 18.92 12.50
N ARG A 199 -12.81 18.62 11.84
CA ARG A 199 -11.49 18.40 12.47
C ARG A 199 -10.65 19.67 12.61
N GLY A 200 -11.23 20.84 12.34
CA GLY A 200 -10.60 22.14 12.52
C GLY A 200 -9.65 22.57 11.40
N VAL A 201 -9.67 21.88 10.26
CA VAL A 201 -8.89 22.29 9.08
C VAL A 201 -9.52 23.57 8.50
N LYS A 202 -8.69 24.60 8.26
CA LYS A 202 -9.15 25.88 7.72
C LYS A 202 -9.43 25.80 6.23
N PHE A 203 -10.50 26.49 5.81
CA PHE A 203 -10.84 26.70 4.39
C PHE A 203 -11.07 28.20 4.11
N PRO A 204 -10.67 28.72 2.93
CA PRO A 204 -9.92 28.00 1.91
C PRO A 204 -8.51 27.62 2.41
N PRO A 205 -7.97 26.48 1.99
CA PRO A 205 -6.62 26.06 2.32
C PRO A 205 -5.58 26.93 1.61
N LEU A 206 -4.37 26.99 2.16
CA LEU A 206 -3.26 27.70 1.52
C LEU A 206 -2.91 27.03 0.17
N PRO A 207 -2.70 27.82 -0.89
CA PRO A 207 -2.17 27.28 -2.16
C PRO A 207 -0.77 26.67 -1.98
N PRO A 208 -0.42 25.62 -2.72
CA PRO A 208 0.90 24.97 -2.60
C PRO A 208 2.09 25.94 -2.82
N ALA A 209 1.93 26.92 -3.67
CA ALA A 209 2.96 27.93 -3.90
C ALA A 209 3.23 28.77 -2.66
N GLU A 210 2.17 29.20 -1.96
CA GLU A 210 2.27 29.98 -0.71
C GLU A 210 2.84 29.11 0.43
N VAL A 211 2.46 27.83 0.50
CA VAL A 211 3.04 26.88 1.47
C VAL A 211 4.56 26.78 1.28
N ARG A 212 5.03 26.62 0.04
CA ARG A 212 6.47 26.56 -0.26
C ARG A 212 7.21 27.85 0.07
N GLU A 213 6.59 29.00 -0.18
CA GLU A 213 7.14 30.32 0.18
C GLU A 213 7.31 30.44 1.69
N ARG A 214 6.28 30.05 2.46
CA ARG A 214 6.33 30.05 3.93
C ARG A 214 7.41 29.11 4.47
N TRP A 215 7.59 27.92 3.87
CA TRP A 215 8.71 27.04 4.24
C TRP A 215 10.07 27.69 4.00
N GLY A 216 10.24 28.42 2.88
CA GLY A 216 11.48 29.11 2.54
C GLY A 216 11.79 30.28 3.45
N THR A 217 10.76 30.92 4.00
CA THR A 217 10.86 32.13 4.85
C THR A 217 10.69 31.86 6.36
N GLY A 218 10.36 30.61 6.73
CA GLY A 218 10.13 30.23 8.13
C GLY A 218 8.83 30.80 8.75
N LEU A 219 7.89 31.24 7.90
CA LEU A 219 6.58 31.69 8.34
C LEU A 219 5.68 30.49 8.73
N PRO A 220 4.77 30.63 9.72
CA PRO A 220 3.84 29.56 10.11
C PRO A 220 2.84 29.26 9.00
N LEU A 221 2.40 27.97 8.94
CA LEU A 221 1.35 27.48 8.04
C LEU A 221 -0.05 27.67 8.61
#